data_0688451d69a4f3f93f4cd00a63576e58
#
_entry.id   0688451d69a4f3f93f4cd00a63576e58
#
_cell.length_a   1.000
_cell.length_b   1.000
_cell.length_c   1.000
_cell.angle_alpha   90.00
_cell.angle_beta   90.00
_cell.angle_gamma   90.00
#
_symmetry.space_group_name_H-M   'P 1'
#
loop_
_entity.id
_entity.type
_entity.pdbx_description
1 polymer ?
#
loop_
_entity_poly.entity_id
_entity_poly.type
_entity_poly.pdbx_seq_one_letter_code
_entity_poly.pdbx_strand_id
1 'polypeptide(L)'
;MSSDSPQQTTRFGKWPDIMKWPEGAEIKTFKGACHCGKFTYELDHPSLDVQKPICCNCSFCTKTGILNIFAPEKMLRFDETSTNREELSKFKAKLTGCTHHFCPGCGCYLFWSAMGMVGVNTRMFDGIEVDKLSMIPIDGRSIGSS
;
A
#
# COMPACT_ATOMS: atom_id res chain seq x y z
N MET A 1 -3.19 -37.33 -3.82
CA MET A 1 -3.02 -36.80 -3.61
C MET A 1 -2.54 -35.96 -3.37
N SER A 2 -2.26 -35.63 -3.19
CA SER A 2 -1.99 -35.04 -2.87
C SER A 2 -1.49 -34.13 -2.86
N SER A 3 -1.28 -33.82 -2.66
CA SER A 3 -0.89 -33.18 -2.49
C SER A 3 -0.47 -32.19 -2.70
N ASP A 4 -0.50 -31.84 -2.74
CA ASP A 4 -0.07 -31.09 -2.81
C ASP A 4 0.38 -30.23 -2.79
N SER A 5 -0.14 -30.00 -2.96
CA SER A 5 0.49 -29.47 -2.80
C SER A 5 1.14 -28.31 -2.09
N PRO A 6 1.92 -28.36 -1.21
CA PRO A 6 2.56 -27.30 -0.46
C PRO A 6 3.39 -26.34 -1.30
N GLN A 7 3.86 -26.83 -2.39
CA GLN A 7 4.68 -26.03 -3.29
C GLN A 7 3.91 -24.83 -3.83
N GLN A 8 2.61 -24.95 -3.87
CA GLN A 8 1.77 -23.88 -4.43
C GLN A 8 1.78 -22.64 -3.60
N THR A 9 2.11 -22.75 -2.32
CA THR A 9 2.06 -21.63 -1.42
C THR A 9 3.36 -20.85 -1.36
N THR A 10 4.44 -21.40 -1.90
CA THR A 10 5.76 -20.80 -1.73
C THR A 10 5.92 -19.47 -2.44
N ARG A 11 5.10 -19.22 -3.44
CA ARG A 11 5.18 -17.98 -4.20
C ARG A 11 4.59 -16.78 -3.45
N PHE A 12 3.68 -17.04 -2.53
CA PHE A 12 2.96 -15.96 -1.84
C PHE A 12 3.42 -15.80 -0.40
N GLY A 13 3.48 -14.55 0.06
CA GLY A 13 3.72 -14.24 1.46
C GLY A 13 2.47 -14.44 2.30
N LYS A 14 2.63 -14.37 3.60
CA LYS A 14 1.53 -14.52 4.57
C LYS A 14 1.18 -13.16 5.16
N TRP A 15 -0.11 -12.86 5.28
CA TRP A 15 -0.58 -11.59 5.77
C TRP A 15 0.04 -11.16 7.11
N PRO A 16 0.11 -11.99 8.14
CA PRO A 16 0.71 -11.54 9.39
C PRO A 16 2.17 -11.12 9.25
N ASP A 17 2.92 -11.82 8.40
CA ASP A 17 4.35 -11.54 8.24
C ASP A 17 4.59 -10.22 7.49
N ILE A 18 3.72 -9.88 6.55
CA ILE A 18 3.92 -8.71 5.70
C ILE A 18 3.42 -7.41 6.34
N MET A 19 2.56 -7.51 7.37
CA MET A 19 2.02 -6.33 8.03
C MET A 19 2.85 -5.91 9.24
N LYS A 20 3.75 -6.76 9.68
CA LYS A 20 4.51 -6.55 10.90
C LYS A 20 5.91 -6.07 10.55
N TRP A 21 6.29 -4.94 11.11
CA TRP A 21 7.64 -4.41 10.90
C TRP A 21 8.64 -5.22 11.73
N PRO A 22 9.85 -5.45 11.19
CA PRO A 22 10.90 -6.08 11.98
C PRO A 22 11.23 -5.25 13.21
N GLU A 23 11.44 -5.91 14.33
CA GLU A 23 11.79 -5.23 15.57
C GLU A 23 13.15 -4.54 15.41
N GLY A 24 13.23 -3.28 15.84
CA GLY A 24 14.46 -2.52 15.75
C GLY A 24 14.81 -2.01 14.36
N ALA A 25 13.90 -2.15 13.40
CA ALA A 25 14.16 -1.67 12.05
C ALA A 25 14.33 -0.16 12.03
N GLU A 26 15.29 0.31 11.25
CA GLU A 26 15.49 1.76 11.06
C GLU A 26 14.30 2.32 10.26
N ILE A 27 13.73 3.41 10.77
CA ILE A 27 12.59 4.06 10.14
C ILE A 27 13.10 5.19 9.25
N LYS A 28 12.60 5.22 8.02
CA LYS A 28 12.92 6.26 7.04
C LYS A 28 11.67 7.06 6.76
N THR A 29 11.86 8.31 6.30
CA THR A 29 10.75 9.14 5.87
C THR A 29 10.73 9.16 4.35
N PHE A 30 9.63 8.68 3.77
CA PHE A 30 9.41 8.69 2.33
C PHE A 30 8.50 9.85 1.96
N LYS A 31 8.87 10.57 0.91
CA LYS A 31 8.04 11.65 0.37
C LYS A 31 7.28 11.13 -0.83
N GLY A 32 6.00 11.45 -0.90
CA GLY A 32 5.16 11.03 -2.00
C GLY A 32 4.26 12.15 -2.49
N ALA A 33 3.77 11.98 -3.71
CA ALA A 33 2.84 12.92 -4.32
C ALA A 33 2.06 12.20 -5.41
N CYS A 34 0.82 12.67 -5.66
CA CYS A 34 0.10 12.23 -6.84
C CYS A 34 0.74 12.86 -8.09
N HIS A 35 0.37 12.37 -9.27
CA HIS A 35 1.00 12.82 -10.51
C HIS A 35 0.89 14.33 -10.72
N CYS A 36 -0.28 14.91 -10.46
CA CYS A 36 -0.47 16.35 -10.67
C CYS A 36 0.14 17.20 -9.54
N GLY A 37 0.62 16.59 -8.46
CA GLY A 37 1.27 17.31 -7.38
C GLY A 37 0.32 17.98 -6.41
N LYS A 38 -0.99 17.84 -6.59
CA LYS A 38 -1.95 18.50 -5.70
C LYS A 38 -1.85 17.98 -4.25
N PHE A 39 -1.60 16.67 -4.08
CA PHE A 39 -1.47 16.07 -2.76
C PHE A 39 -0.04 15.59 -2.57
N THR A 40 0.59 16.11 -1.52
CA THR A 40 1.93 15.71 -1.11
C THR A 40 1.90 15.24 0.32
N TYR A 41 2.73 14.27 0.65
CA TYR A 41 2.72 13.66 1.98
C TYR A 41 4.05 13.02 2.30
N GLU A 42 4.22 12.69 3.56
CA GLU A 42 5.36 11.92 4.05
C GLU A 42 4.85 10.70 4.79
N LEU A 43 5.58 9.59 4.65
CA LEU A 43 5.30 8.37 5.38
C LEU A 43 6.56 7.89 6.08
N ASP A 44 6.45 7.61 7.37
CA ASP A 44 7.51 6.97 8.13
C ASP A 44 7.32 5.45 8.06
N HIS A 45 8.37 4.75 7.62
CA HIS A 45 8.27 3.32 7.33
C HIS A 45 9.69 2.74 7.23
N PRO A 46 9.91 1.47 7.55
CA PRO A 46 11.22 0.85 7.34
C PRO A 46 11.66 0.90 5.88
N SER A 47 12.95 0.71 5.63
CA SER A 47 13.47 0.59 4.27
C SER A 47 12.67 -0.43 3.48
N LEU A 48 12.44 -0.16 2.20
CA LEU A 48 11.69 -1.07 1.33
C LEU A 48 12.45 -2.38 1.04
N ASP A 49 13.74 -2.43 1.34
CA ASP A 49 14.51 -3.67 1.29
C ASP A 49 14.24 -4.54 2.50
N VAL A 50 13.96 -3.91 3.63
CA VAL A 50 13.68 -4.61 4.90
C VAL A 50 12.22 -5.02 4.99
N GLN A 51 11.31 -4.11 4.62
CA GLN A 51 9.87 -4.38 4.61
C GLN A 51 9.37 -4.13 3.19
N LYS A 52 9.34 -5.19 2.40
CA LYS A 52 9.07 -5.10 0.97
C LYS A 52 7.62 -4.74 0.67
N PRO A 53 7.39 -3.97 -0.41
CA PRO A 53 6.02 -3.73 -0.87
C PRO A 53 5.33 -5.02 -1.29
N ILE A 54 4.02 -5.00 -1.22
CA ILE A 54 3.18 -6.15 -1.50
C ILE A 54 2.46 -5.95 -2.82
N CYS A 55 2.55 -6.97 -3.66
CA CYS A 55 1.83 -7.01 -4.93
C CYS A 55 0.70 -8.04 -4.79
N CYS A 56 -0.51 -7.55 -4.55
CA CYS A 56 -1.68 -8.41 -4.38
C CYS A 56 -2.37 -8.67 -5.72
N ASN A 57 -2.84 -9.89 -5.92
CA ASN A 57 -3.51 -10.26 -7.17
C ASN A 57 -5.03 -10.09 -7.14
N CYS A 58 -5.59 -9.49 -6.09
CA CYS A 58 -7.03 -9.24 -6.04
C CYS A 58 -7.44 -8.29 -7.17
N SER A 59 -8.74 -8.26 -7.49
CA SER A 59 -9.21 -7.46 -8.63
C SER A 59 -8.93 -5.96 -8.42
N PHE A 60 -9.09 -5.47 -7.21
CA PHE A 60 -8.87 -4.06 -6.93
C PHE A 60 -7.40 -3.68 -7.13
N CYS A 61 -6.48 -4.43 -6.50
CA CYS A 61 -5.06 -4.16 -6.61
C CYS A 61 -4.55 -4.34 -8.03
N THR A 62 -5.10 -5.33 -8.76
CA THR A 62 -4.76 -5.55 -10.16
C THR A 62 -5.16 -4.36 -11.03
N LYS A 63 -6.35 -3.81 -10.78
CA LYS A 63 -6.87 -2.71 -11.60
C LYS A 63 -6.25 -1.36 -11.25
N THR A 64 -5.98 -1.13 -9.97
CA THR A 64 -5.39 0.16 -9.54
C THR A 64 -3.88 0.19 -9.64
N GLY A 65 -3.24 -0.98 -9.68
CA GLY A 65 -1.78 -1.06 -9.72
C GLY A 65 -1.11 -0.73 -8.40
N ILE A 66 -1.85 -0.72 -7.29
CA ILE A 66 -1.27 -0.37 -6.00
C ILE A 66 -0.23 -1.38 -5.57
N LEU A 67 0.88 -0.87 -5.07
CA LEU A 67 1.93 -1.66 -4.40
C LEU A 67 1.93 -1.24 -2.94
N ASN A 68 1.36 -2.06 -2.09
CA ASN A 68 1.06 -1.70 -0.70
C ASN A 68 2.25 -1.83 0.23
N ILE A 69 2.39 -0.83 1.09
CA ILE A 69 3.12 -0.98 2.36
C ILE A 69 2.18 -0.53 3.46
N PHE A 70 2.34 -1.11 4.65
CA PHE A 70 1.41 -0.88 5.75
C PHE A 70 2.06 -0.10 6.88
N ALA A 71 1.31 0.79 7.50
CA ALA A 71 1.79 1.59 8.62
C ALA A 71 0.62 1.99 9.51
N PRO A 72 0.88 2.31 10.79
CA PRO A 72 -0.11 3.01 11.59
C PRO A 72 -0.46 4.34 10.92
N GLU A 73 -1.72 4.74 11.00
CA GLU A 73 -2.19 5.93 10.29
C GLU A 73 -1.43 7.19 10.71
N LYS A 74 -0.99 7.26 11.96
CA LYS A 74 -0.23 8.41 12.47
C LYS A 74 1.11 8.62 11.76
N MET A 75 1.60 7.62 11.06
CA MET A 75 2.87 7.71 10.31
C MET A 75 2.70 8.40 8.97
N LEU A 76 1.47 8.62 8.52
CA LEU A 76 1.17 9.28 7.25
C LEU A 76 0.78 10.73 7.52
N ARG A 77 1.55 11.67 6.95
CA ARG A 77 1.33 13.10 7.18
C ARG A 77 1.21 13.84 5.85
N PHE A 78 0.10 14.49 5.63
CA PHE A 78 -0.12 15.30 4.44
C PHE A 78 0.35 16.74 4.66
N ASP A 79 0.79 17.36 3.58
CA ASP A 79 1.17 18.78 3.58
C ASP A 79 -0.11 19.63 3.51
N GLU A 80 -0.61 20.00 4.66
CA GLU A 80 -1.87 20.74 4.75
C GLU A 80 -1.72 22.23 4.44
N THR A 81 -0.49 22.69 4.16
CA THR A 81 -0.31 24.07 3.71
C THR A 81 -0.73 24.25 2.27
N SER A 82 -0.71 23.18 1.49
CA SER A 82 -1.08 23.23 0.08
C SER A 82 -2.43 22.62 -0.22
N THR A 83 -2.73 21.44 0.39
CA THR A 83 -3.96 20.72 0.08
C THR A 83 -4.38 19.86 1.26
N ASN A 84 -5.65 19.89 1.59
CA ASN A 84 -6.20 19.11 2.68
C ASN A 84 -6.45 17.67 2.24
N ARG A 85 -6.04 16.71 3.06
CA ARG A 85 -6.31 15.29 2.87
C ARG A 85 -7.80 15.00 2.60
N GLU A 86 -8.70 15.78 3.22
CA GLU A 86 -10.13 15.60 3.06
C GLU A 86 -10.64 15.87 1.64
N GLU A 87 -9.84 16.55 0.82
CA GLU A 87 -10.21 16.81 -0.56
C GLU A 87 -9.95 15.62 -1.49
N LEU A 88 -9.31 14.57 -1.01
CA LEU A 88 -9.15 13.33 -1.77
C LEU A 88 -10.50 12.69 -2.06
N SER A 89 -10.65 12.14 -3.24
CA SER A 89 -11.81 11.32 -3.56
C SER A 89 -11.71 9.99 -2.80
N LYS A 90 -12.87 9.44 -2.48
CA LYS A 90 -12.93 8.24 -1.63
C LYS A 90 -13.83 7.20 -2.25
N PHE A 91 -13.43 5.93 -2.07
CA PHE A 91 -14.26 4.79 -2.38
C PHE A 91 -14.22 3.84 -1.19
N LYS A 92 -15.38 3.57 -0.59
CA LYS A 92 -15.44 2.67 0.56
C LYS A 92 -15.80 1.27 0.10
N ALA A 93 -14.88 0.33 0.32
CA ALA A 93 -15.08 -1.06 -0.06
C ALA A 93 -16.03 -1.73 0.93
N LYS A 94 -17.05 -2.44 0.41
CA LYS A 94 -18.07 -3.05 1.25
C LYS A 94 -17.57 -4.23 2.05
N LEU A 95 -16.76 -5.09 1.43
CA LEU A 95 -16.31 -6.32 2.08
C LEU A 95 -15.24 -6.08 3.13
N THR A 96 -14.26 -5.24 2.82
CA THR A 96 -13.13 -5.03 3.71
C THR A 96 -13.35 -3.88 4.69
N GLY A 97 -14.25 -2.96 4.37
CA GLY A 97 -14.44 -1.75 5.16
C GLY A 97 -13.34 -0.72 4.96
N CYS A 98 -12.41 -0.98 4.06
CA CYS A 98 -11.35 -0.03 3.75
C CYS A 98 -11.90 1.17 2.99
N THR A 99 -11.37 2.36 3.30
CA THR A 99 -11.65 3.56 2.51
C THR A 99 -10.43 3.82 1.64
N HIS A 100 -10.65 3.79 0.33
CA HIS A 100 -9.60 4.04 -0.66
C HIS A 100 -9.58 5.52 -1.02
N HIS A 101 -8.40 6.11 -1.12
CA HIS A 101 -8.23 7.54 -1.37
C HIS A 101 -7.45 7.77 -2.66
N PHE A 102 -7.96 8.63 -3.51
CA PHE A 102 -7.30 8.93 -4.78
C PHE A 102 -7.49 10.40 -5.15
N CYS A 103 -6.59 10.90 -5.98
CA CYS A 103 -6.62 12.30 -6.39
C CYS A 103 -7.77 12.54 -7.37
N PRO A 104 -8.68 13.48 -7.08
CA PRO A 104 -9.78 13.76 -8.03
C PRO A 104 -9.31 14.41 -9.31
N GLY A 105 -8.11 15.01 -9.32
CA GLY A 105 -7.58 15.67 -10.49
C GLY A 105 -6.89 14.75 -11.48
N CYS A 106 -5.99 13.89 -10.99
CA CYS A 106 -5.23 13.02 -11.89
C CYS A 106 -5.58 11.53 -11.73
N GLY A 107 -6.40 11.17 -10.75
CA GLY A 107 -6.84 9.80 -10.56
C GLY A 107 -5.83 8.86 -9.91
N CYS A 108 -4.66 9.35 -9.50
CA CYS A 108 -3.68 8.49 -8.86
C CYS A 108 -4.18 7.97 -7.53
N TYR A 109 -4.01 6.66 -7.30
CA TYR A 109 -4.40 6.03 -6.06
C TYR A 109 -3.28 6.23 -5.03
N LEU A 110 -3.61 6.83 -3.88
CA LEU A 110 -2.62 7.15 -2.87
C LEU A 110 -2.54 6.12 -1.77
N PHE A 111 -3.66 5.85 -1.10
CA PHE A 111 -3.65 4.94 0.05
C PHE A 111 -5.06 4.50 0.42
N TRP A 112 -5.15 3.45 1.24
CA TRP A 112 -6.40 3.09 1.90
C TRP A 112 -6.21 3.22 3.42
N SER A 113 -7.31 3.41 4.12
CA SER A 113 -7.32 3.48 5.58
C SER A 113 -8.39 2.57 6.15
N ALA A 114 -8.09 1.93 7.28
CA ALA A 114 -9.03 1.10 8.03
C ALA A 114 -8.48 0.85 9.43
N MET A 115 -9.31 1.02 10.44
CA MET A 115 -8.99 0.64 11.82
C MET A 115 -7.63 1.15 12.32
N GLY A 116 -7.32 2.42 12.01
CA GLY A 116 -6.08 3.04 12.47
C GLY A 116 -4.84 2.67 11.69
N MET A 117 -5.00 1.93 10.60
CA MET A 117 -3.90 1.54 9.72
C MET A 117 -4.08 2.16 8.34
N VAL A 118 -2.98 2.30 7.62
CA VAL A 118 -2.99 2.72 6.23
C VAL A 118 -2.20 1.73 5.39
N GLY A 119 -2.65 1.56 4.14
CA GLY A 119 -1.89 0.84 3.12
C GLY A 119 -1.54 1.86 2.05
N VAL A 120 -0.27 2.19 1.91
CA VAL A 120 0.17 3.28 1.06
C VAL A 120 0.76 2.74 -0.24
N ASN A 121 0.42 3.39 -1.34
CA ASN A 121 0.90 3.00 -2.67
C ASN A 121 2.33 3.50 -2.88
N THR A 122 3.29 2.58 -2.88
CA THR A 122 4.70 2.93 -3.04
C THR A 122 5.01 3.58 -4.38
N ARG A 123 4.14 3.39 -5.39
CA ARG A 123 4.36 4.02 -6.71
C ARG A 123 4.35 5.54 -6.65
N MET A 124 3.76 6.11 -5.60
CA MET A 124 3.65 7.56 -5.45
C MET A 124 4.90 8.18 -4.82
N PHE A 125 5.87 7.38 -4.36
CA PHE A 125 7.05 7.93 -3.70
C PHE A 125 8.02 8.55 -4.69
N ASP A 126 8.62 9.66 -4.29
CA ASP A 126 9.66 10.33 -5.07
C ASP A 126 10.84 9.39 -5.29
N GLY A 127 11.35 9.37 -6.52
CA GLY A 127 12.54 8.59 -6.85
C GLY A 127 12.33 7.09 -6.92
N ILE A 128 11.09 6.61 -6.85
CA ILE A 128 10.83 5.17 -6.89
C ILE A 128 11.09 4.62 -8.30
N GLU A 129 11.81 3.51 -8.36
CA GLU A 129 12.02 2.79 -9.62
C GLU A 129 11.32 1.44 -9.48
N VAL A 130 10.08 1.38 -9.97
CA VAL A 130 9.20 0.23 -9.75
C VAL A 130 9.80 -1.07 -10.29
N ASP A 131 10.48 -0.99 -11.42
CA ASP A 131 11.09 -2.17 -12.04
C ASP A 131 12.26 -2.75 -11.25
N LYS A 132 12.77 -1.97 -10.30
CA LYS A 132 13.88 -2.42 -9.42
C LYS A 132 13.42 -2.81 -8.03
N LEU A 133 12.14 -2.66 -7.73
CA LEU A 133 11.61 -3.02 -6.42
C LEU A 133 11.49 -4.53 -6.25
N SER A 134 11.96 -5.02 -5.13
CA SER A 134 11.66 -6.37 -4.68
C SER A 134 10.29 -6.34 -4.01
N MET A 135 9.38 -7.23 -4.43
CA MET A 135 8.01 -7.24 -3.94
C MET A 135 7.62 -8.62 -3.43
N ILE A 136 6.64 -8.65 -2.52
CA ILE A 136 6.09 -9.90 -2.02
C ILE A 136 4.72 -10.11 -2.67
N PRO A 137 4.53 -11.16 -3.49
CA PRO A 137 3.21 -11.44 -4.05
C PRO A 137 2.27 -11.99 -2.98
N ILE A 138 1.03 -11.54 -3.00
CA ILE A 138 -0.03 -11.98 -2.08
C ILE A 138 -1.22 -12.43 -2.90
N ASP A 139 -1.80 -13.56 -2.49
CA ASP A 139 -2.96 -14.14 -3.17
C ASP A 139 -4.26 -13.64 -2.53
N GLY A 140 -4.52 -12.34 -2.68
CA GLY A 140 -5.76 -11.75 -2.18
C GLY A 140 -6.99 -12.23 -2.89
N ARG A 141 -6.84 -12.73 -4.12
CA ARG A 141 -7.96 -13.27 -4.90
C ARG A 141 -8.61 -14.46 -4.20
N SER A 142 -7.81 -15.27 -3.52
CA SER A 142 -8.33 -16.46 -2.84
C SER A 142 -9.10 -16.13 -1.57
N ILE A 143 -8.89 -14.95 -0.99
CA ILE A 143 -9.60 -14.55 0.24
C ILE A 143 -10.71 -13.55 -0.04
N GLY A 144 -10.96 -13.26 -1.31
CA GLY A 144 -11.98 -12.31 -1.71
C GLY A 144 -11.48 -10.89 -1.69
N SER A 145 -12.10 -10.05 -2.53
CA SER A 145 -11.76 -8.63 -2.62
C SER A 145 -13.02 -7.85 -2.91
N SER A 146 -12.97 -6.59 -2.65
CA SER A 146 -14.14 -5.71 -2.85
C SER A 146 -13.89 -4.67 -3.92
#